data_943311878a95379918f187d38a776248
#
_entry.id   943311878a95379918f187d38a776248
#
_cell.length_a   1.000
_cell.length_b   1.000
_cell.length_c   1.000
_cell.angle_alpha   90.00
_cell.angle_beta   90.00
_cell.angle_gamma   90.00
#
_symmetry.space_group_name_H-M   'P 1'
#
loop_
_entity.id
_entity.type
_entity.pdbx_description
1 polymer ?
#
loop_
_entity_poly.entity_id
_entity_poly.type
_entity_poly.pdbx_seq_one_letter_code
_entity_poly.pdbx_strand_id
1 'polypeptide(L)'
;MRSILLLSILFYFSIFVLSIPVKAETEFEMYLSDFYKKHEQARIILKGIETDLKEGSRVGICARQQKAANYGIEATESLIKAFKINGSNTEIDNLKAGLDKWKELRDYC
;
A
#
# COMPACT_ATOMS: atom_id res chain seq x y z
N MET A 1 16.65 -16.21 -12.25
CA MET A 1 15.19 -16.29 -12.42
C MET A 1 14.46 -15.09 -11.85
N ARG A 2 14.79 -14.59 -10.64
CA ARG A 2 14.15 -13.41 -10.06
C ARG A 2 14.35 -12.13 -10.87
N SER A 3 15.52 -11.94 -11.50
CA SER A 3 15.82 -10.76 -12.32
C SER A 3 15.01 -10.72 -13.61
N ILE A 4 14.66 -11.86 -14.19
CA ILE A 4 13.87 -11.95 -15.43
C ILE A 4 12.39 -11.60 -15.13
N LEU A 5 11.85 -12.04 -13.98
CA LEU A 5 10.50 -11.69 -13.54
C LEU A 5 10.37 -10.21 -13.22
N LEU A 6 11.37 -9.61 -12.57
CA LEU A 6 11.42 -8.19 -12.29
C LEU A 6 11.47 -7.35 -13.56
N LEU A 7 12.26 -7.77 -14.55
CA LEU A 7 12.35 -7.11 -15.86
C LEU A 7 11.02 -7.21 -16.62
N SER A 8 10.33 -8.35 -16.55
CA SER A 8 9.01 -8.51 -17.17
C SER A 8 7.97 -7.59 -16.54
N ILE A 9 7.95 -7.47 -15.22
CA ILE A 9 7.04 -6.59 -14.49
C ILE A 9 7.32 -5.14 -14.83
N LEU A 10 8.59 -4.72 -14.88
CA LEU A 10 8.99 -3.38 -15.27
C LEU A 10 8.62 -3.06 -16.72
N PHE A 11 8.75 -4.04 -17.62
CA PHE A 11 8.37 -3.90 -19.01
C PHE A 11 6.86 -3.73 -19.18
N TYR A 12 6.07 -4.54 -18.50
CA TYR A 12 4.61 -4.40 -18.47
C TYR A 12 4.18 -3.05 -17.91
N PHE A 13 4.84 -2.59 -16.88
CA PHE A 13 4.59 -1.29 -16.26
C PHE A 13 4.89 -0.14 -17.24
N SER A 14 5.97 -0.23 -18.01
CA SER A 14 6.36 0.76 -19.01
C SER A 14 5.35 0.86 -20.16
N ILE A 15 4.87 -0.28 -20.67
CA ILE A 15 3.85 -0.31 -21.72
C ILE A 15 2.54 0.29 -21.23
N PHE A 16 2.17 0.01 -20.00
CA PHE A 16 0.95 0.51 -19.36
C PHE A 16 0.98 2.03 -19.23
N VAL A 17 2.11 2.60 -18.78
CA VAL A 17 2.32 4.04 -18.62
C VAL A 17 2.20 4.77 -19.97
N LEU A 18 2.69 4.19 -21.06
CA LEU A 18 2.64 4.77 -22.39
C LEU A 18 1.22 4.89 -22.97
N SER A 19 0.26 4.13 -22.45
CA SER A 19 -1.13 4.14 -22.90
C SER A 19 -2.01 5.18 -22.19
N ILE A 20 -1.48 5.88 -21.17
CA ILE A 20 -2.21 6.85 -20.36
C ILE A 20 -1.86 8.28 -20.80
N PRO A 21 -2.85 9.23 -20.84
CA PRO A 21 -2.56 10.65 -21.09
C PRO A 21 -1.52 11.20 -20.10
N VAL A 22 -0.66 12.11 -20.55
CA VAL A 22 0.46 12.63 -19.74
C VAL A 22 0.02 13.15 -18.37
N LYS A 23 -1.10 13.87 -18.29
CA LYS A 23 -1.63 14.40 -17.04
C LYS A 23 -2.09 13.27 -16.10
N ALA A 24 -2.82 12.28 -16.63
CA ALA A 24 -3.28 11.12 -15.86
C ALA A 24 -2.11 10.25 -15.41
N GLU A 25 -1.07 10.13 -16.26
CA GLU A 25 0.17 9.43 -15.93
C GLU A 25 0.87 10.07 -14.72
N THR A 26 0.98 11.40 -14.69
CA THR A 26 1.60 12.13 -13.58
C THR A 26 0.81 11.93 -12.29
N GLU A 27 -0.51 12.00 -12.33
CA GLU A 27 -1.36 11.75 -11.16
C GLU A 27 -1.26 10.30 -10.70
N PHE A 28 -1.28 9.36 -11.64
CA PHE A 28 -1.11 7.93 -11.36
C PHE A 28 0.20 7.66 -10.63
N GLU A 29 1.31 8.19 -11.14
CA GLU A 29 2.62 8.04 -10.53
C GLU A 29 2.68 8.63 -9.13
N MET A 30 2.04 9.79 -8.92
CA MET A 30 1.98 10.46 -7.63
C MET A 30 1.27 9.59 -6.59
N TYR A 31 0.10 9.06 -6.93
CA TYR A 31 -0.65 8.18 -6.03
C TYR A 31 0.08 6.87 -5.76
N LEU A 32 0.73 6.33 -6.78
CA LEU A 32 1.50 5.11 -6.65
C LEU A 32 2.72 5.32 -5.72
N SER A 33 3.42 6.42 -5.89
CA SER A 33 4.54 6.80 -5.02
C SER A 33 4.09 6.98 -3.57
N ASP A 34 2.95 7.65 -3.36
CA ASP A 34 2.37 7.84 -2.03
C ASP A 34 2.01 6.50 -1.38
N PHE A 35 1.42 5.59 -2.16
CA PHE A 35 1.14 4.23 -1.72
C PHE A 35 2.40 3.53 -1.21
N TYR A 36 3.46 3.52 -2.01
CA TYR A 36 4.71 2.84 -1.64
C TYR A 36 5.33 3.40 -0.39
N LYS A 37 5.35 4.73 -0.24
CA LYS A 37 5.91 5.38 0.94
C LYS A 37 5.15 5.02 2.21
N LYS A 38 3.83 5.13 2.17
CA LYS A 38 2.98 4.87 3.33
C LYS A 38 2.90 3.40 3.67
N HIS A 39 2.84 2.54 2.67
CA HIS A 39 2.86 1.10 2.86
C HIS A 39 4.16 0.66 3.54
N GLU A 40 5.30 1.21 3.12
CA GLU A 40 6.59 0.93 3.73
C GLU A 40 6.63 1.37 5.19
N GLN A 41 6.08 2.54 5.52
CA GLN A 41 5.98 3.00 6.90
C GLN A 41 5.15 2.04 7.76
N ALA A 42 4.00 1.61 7.24
CA ALA A 42 3.16 0.63 7.94
C ALA A 42 3.92 -0.68 8.18
N ARG A 43 4.62 -1.17 7.16
CA ARG A 43 5.42 -2.41 7.25
C ARG A 43 6.51 -2.33 8.31
N ILE A 44 7.23 -1.22 8.34
CA ILE A 44 8.32 -1.00 9.31
C ILE A 44 7.77 -1.02 10.74
N ILE A 45 6.66 -0.33 10.97
CA ILE A 45 6.04 -0.28 12.31
C ILE A 45 5.56 -1.67 12.74
N LEU A 46 4.86 -2.40 11.85
CA LEU A 46 4.38 -3.75 12.15
C LEU A 46 5.52 -4.72 12.42
N LYS A 47 6.62 -4.61 11.70
CA LYS A 47 7.80 -5.43 11.93
C LYS A 47 8.44 -5.14 13.29
N GLY A 48 8.49 -3.87 13.69
CA GLY A 48 8.95 -3.46 15.02
C GLY A 48 8.08 -4.04 16.13
N ILE A 49 6.77 -4.02 15.96
CA ILE A 49 5.82 -4.63 16.90
C ILE A 49 6.07 -6.15 17.00
N GLU A 50 6.23 -6.83 15.88
CA GLU A 50 6.51 -8.27 15.85
C GLU A 50 7.79 -8.59 16.64
N THR A 51 8.85 -7.82 16.43
CA THR A 51 10.13 -7.98 17.12
C THR A 51 9.96 -7.79 18.63
N ASP A 52 9.26 -6.73 19.05
CA ASP A 52 9.02 -6.45 20.46
C ASP A 52 8.19 -7.55 21.12
N LEU A 53 7.17 -8.07 20.45
CA LEU A 53 6.36 -9.17 20.96
C LEU A 53 7.20 -10.44 21.16
N LYS A 54 8.11 -10.75 20.25
CA LYS A 54 9.03 -11.88 20.37
C LYS A 54 9.96 -11.72 21.57
N GLU A 55 10.33 -10.49 21.90
CA GLU A 55 11.17 -10.17 23.05
C GLU A 55 10.36 -10.01 24.36
N GLY A 56 9.05 -10.20 24.29
CA GLY A 56 8.15 -10.11 25.45
C GLY A 56 7.72 -8.69 25.83
N SER A 57 8.04 -7.69 25.02
CA SER A 57 7.64 -6.30 25.26
C SER A 57 6.29 -6.00 24.63
N ARG A 58 5.40 -5.38 25.42
CA ARG A 58 4.08 -4.93 24.94
C ARG A 58 3.91 -3.42 25.03
N VAL A 59 4.99 -2.69 25.30
CA VAL A 59 4.94 -1.25 25.49
C VAL A 59 4.57 -0.53 24.20
N GLY A 60 3.51 0.28 24.25
CA GLY A 60 3.09 1.12 23.15
C GLY A 60 2.61 0.38 21.90
N ILE A 61 2.25 -0.90 22.02
CA ILE A 61 1.84 -1.72 20.86
C ILE A 61 0.55 -1.18 20.26
N CYS A 62 -0.46 -0.84 21.06
CA CYS A 62 -1.73 -0.31 20.55
C CYS A 62 -1.54 0.99 19.77
N ALA A 63 -0.77 1.93 20.31
CA ALA A 63 -0.51 3.20 19.63
C ALA A 63 0.23 2.99 18.31
N ARG A 64 1.23 2.11 18.30
CA ARG A 64 1.98 1.78 17.10
C ARG A 64 1.13 1.04 16.08
N GLN A 65 0.28 0.12 16.54
CA GLN A 65 -0.63 -0.61 15.67
C GLN A 65 -1.62 0.34 14.98
N GLN A 66 -2.18 1.30 15.73
CA GLN A 66 -3.06 2.31 15.16
C GLN A 66 -2.33 3.20 14.14
N LYS A 67 -1.10 3.57 14.44
CA LYS A 67 -0.28 4.36 13.52
C LYS A 67 0.01 3.58 12.23
N ALA A 68 0.38 2.31 12.35
CA ALA A 68 0.60 1.45 11.18
C ALA A 68 -0.69 1.30 10.36
N ALA A 69 -1.82 1.09 11.02
CA ALA A 69 -3.11 0.95 10.36
C ALA A 69 -3.50 2.24 9.62
N ASN A 70 -3.25 3.41 10.19
CA ASN A 70 -3.52 4.69 9.54
C ASN A 70 -2.65 4.86 8.28
N TYR A 71 -1.38 4.48 8.32
CA TYR A 71 -0.54 4.45 7.13
C TYR A 71 -1.08 3.48 6.08
N GLY A 72 -1.51 2.30 6.51
CA GLY A 72 -2.10 1.31 5.61
C GLY A 72 -3.38 1.79 4.94
N ILE A 73 -4.23 2.48 5.70
CA ILE A 73 -5.47 3.10 5.20
C ILE A 73 -5.14 4.14 4.13
N GLU A 74 -4.26 5.08 4.45
CA GLU A 74 -3.86 6.13 3.53
C GLU A 74 -3.18 5.58 2.27
N ALA A 75 -2.31 4.58 2.44
CA ALA A 75 -1.65 3.91 1.32
C ALA A 75 -2.68 3.26 0.39
N THR A 76 -3.62 2.52 0.96
CA THR A 76 -4.65 1.83 0.19
C THR A 76 -5.58 2.81 -0.53
N GLU A 77 -5.93 3.93 0.11
CA GLU A 77 -6.73 4.99 -0.52
C GLU A 77 -6.00 5.59 -1.72
N SER A 78 -4.70 5.83 -1.61
CA SER A 78 -3.89 6.33 -2.72
C SER A 78 -3.85 5.31 -3.88
N LEU A 79 -3.70 4.03 -3.56
CA LEU A 79 -3.70 2.98 -4.58
C LEU A 79 -5.06 2.86 -5.28
N ILE A 80 -6.16 3.00 -4.53
CA ILE A 80 -7.51 3.04 -5.11
C ILE A 80 -7.63 4.21 -6.10
N LYS A 81 -7.14 5.39 -5.74
CA LYS A 81 -7.15 6.55 -6.63
C LYS A 81 -6.35 6.29 -7.90
N ALA A 82 -5.19 5.63 -7.77
CA ALA A 82 -4.37 5.24 -8.93
C ALA A 82 -5.15 4.31 -9.87
N PHE A 83 -5.79 3.28 -9.34
CA PHE A 83 -6.56 2.34 -10.15
C PHE A 83 -7.83 2.96 -10.75
N LYS A 84 -8.43 3.95 -10.11
CA LYS A 84 -9.56 4.70 -10.69
C LYS A 84 -9.15 5.43 -11.97
N ILE A 85 -7.94 5.95 -12.03
CA ILE A 85 -7.40 6.59 -13.22
C ILE A 85 -7.32 5.59 -14.38
N ASN A 86 -7.03 4.32 -14.09
CA ASN A 86 -6.92 3.24 -15.06
C ASN A 86 -8.25 2.59 -15.44
N GLY A 87 -9.31 2.80 -14.68
CA GLY A 87 -10.57 2.10 -14.87
C GLY A 87 -10.56 0.65 -14.42
N SER A 88 -9.66 0.24 -13.55
CA SER A 88 -9.50 -1.15 -13.07
C SER A 88 -10.43 -1.45 -11.89
N ASN A 89 -11.72 -1.62 -12.17
CA ASN A 89 -12.76 -1.78 -11.13
C ASN A 89 -12.62 -3.04 -10.29
N THR A 90 -12.14 -4.14 -10.84
CA THR A 90 -11.96 -5.40 -10.12
C THR A 90 -10.90 -5.26 -9.01
N GLU A 91 -9.78 -4.64 -9.34
CA GLU A 91 -8.71 -4.37 -8.38
C GLU A 91 -9.16 -3.40 -7.29
N ILE A 92 -10.01 -2.43 -7.63
CA ILE A 92 -10.58 -1.48 -6.66
C ILE A 92 -11.41 -2.21 -5.61
N ASP A 93 -12.23 -3.17 -5.99
CA ASP A 93 -13.03 -3.95 -5.04
C ASP A 93 -12.16 -4.74 -4.08
N ASN A 94 -11.08 -5.36 -4.58
CA ASN A 94 -10.11 -6.07 -3.76
C ASN A 94 -9.39 -5.12 -2.79
N LEU A 95 -9.06 -3.91 -3.24
CA LEU A 95 -8.42 -2.90 -2.41
C LEU A 95 -9.35 -2.38 -1.32
N LYS A 96 -10.63 -2.24 -1.60
CA LYS A 96 -11.63 -1.87 -0.59
C LYS A 96 -11.73 -2.90 0.52
N ALA A 97 -11.64 -4.19 0.17
CA ALA A 97 -11.59 -5.26 1.16
C ALA A 97 -10.32 -5.15 2.03
N GLY A 98 -9.18 -4.84 1.43
CA GLY A 98 -7.93 -4.59 2.15
C GLY A 98 -8.03 -3.35 3.05
N LEU A 99 -8.70 -2.31 2.57
CA LEU A 99 -8.94 -1.09 3.35
C LEU A 99 -9.75 -1.40 4.62
N ASP A 100 -10.78 -2.22 4.51
CA ASP A 100 -11.60 -2.63 5.65
C ASP A 100 -10.76 -3.40 6.68
N LYS A 101 -9.83 -4.23 6.24
CA LYS A 101 -8.91 -4.95 7.14
C LYS A 101 -7.98 -4.00 7.91
N TRP A 102 -7.48 -2.96 7.25
CA TRP A 102 -6.68 -1.93 7.93
C TRP A 102 -7.50 -1.19 8.97
N LYS A 103 -8.76 -0.88 8.66
CA LYS A 103 -9.68 -0.22 9.60
C LYS A 103 -9.99 -1.12 10.81
N GLU A 104 -10.19 -2.41 10.58
CA GLU A 104 -10.35 -3.39 11.67
C GLU A 104 -9.11 -3.40 12.56
N LEU A 105 -7.92 -3.41 12.00
CA LEU A 105 -6.67 -3.37 12.76
C LEU A 105 -6.55 -2.10 13.59
N ARG A 106 -6.94 -0.95 13.02
CA ARG A 106 -6.97 0.33 13.74
C ARG A 106 -7.91 0.27 14.93
N ASP A 107 -9.11 -0.29 14.74
CA ASP A 107 -10.18 -0.27 15.72
C ASP A 107 -10.07 -1.40 16.75
N TYR A 108 -9.19 -2.37 16.52
CA TYR A 108 -8.98 -3.53 17.40
C TYR A 108 -8.45 -3.12 18.78
N CYS A 109 -7.70 -2.05 18.85
CA CYS A 109 -7.29 -1.44 20.10
C CYS A 109 -8.29 -0.39 20.54
#